data_2fd0c7a5a201ee67b4823a0362f330ee
#
_entry.id   2fd0c7a5a201ee67b4823a0362f330ee
#
_cell.length_a   1.000
_cell.length_b   1.000
_cell.length_c   1.000
_cell.angle_alpha   90.00
_cell.angle_beta   90.00
_cell.angle_gamma   90.00
#
_symmetry.space_group_name_H-M   'P 1'
#
loop_
_entity.id
_entity.type
_entity.pdbx_description
1 polymer ?
#
loop_
_entity_poly.entity_id
_entity_poly.type
_entity_poly.pdbx_seq_one_letter_code
_entity_poly.pdbx_strand_id
1 'polypeptide(L)'
;MGLLVIAVVTVLVLVTRRLWGRFTGNPLPPVTARPGSGFLTRLGKVKNRPAVRPPKPRAPAPRQLPRYDCDVLVVGAGPSGLMTAALLVRQGVQVCVVDANAGPATESRAFAVQARTVELFRSIGLADELLQRGIVTTGIRFHIKGKHVGGLDFDRARAATTPYQFILMAPQSEVEELLLRDLARHGVAVRRGTRLTRLQQTEDAVTALLGDRTVTAQYVVGADGAHSTVREQLGLTFDGDRYGQRYLLADCRVEWPLDHAHFRVFMNGSRIGLFLPLAGAENSRVMVTDFGDPKAPFDLAVLETELRQAMRLPVTLTNPTWTSRYQVHLKGVDSYRGGRGFVVGDAAHIHSPAGGQGMNTGLHDAANLAWKIAAVLHGADAALLDTYDAERHPAGIQLLRFTDRLYRVAAGLSGWKAWLRDTAGPFLIGRMSAAPIPHRKSFHRLSQLSLGYRPSAINVNELLYSLKGPLAGHRAPDARINAREQVFDLLQGYRMHVIALSRRHLTTDEITEHAKALAGLGVETHFVTRVEARPDSRVHQADSAQVFEHYGLTEPDSQALYVIRPDGHVAWRCDELDVEACRRFLAPFHSPATDTVQAA
;
A
#
# COMPACT_ATOMS: atom_id res chain seq x y z
N MET A 1 -8.70 -9.02 -10.87
CA MET A 1 -8.85 -8.18 -12.08
C MET A 1 -7.67 -8.32 -13.04
N GLY A 2 -6.41 -8.25 -12.61
CA GLY A 2 -5.26 -8.40 -13.53
C GLY A 2 -5.27 -9.72 -14.33
N LEU A 3 -5.59 -10.86 -13.72
CA LEU A 3 -5.74 -12.14 -14.45
C LEU A 3 -7.04 -12.20 -15.28
N LEU A 4 -8.12 -11.60 -14.78
CA LEU A 4 -9.38 -11.50 -15.49
C LEU A 4 -9.19 -10.68 -16.78
N VAL A 5 -8.54 -9.54 -16.63
CA VAL A 5 -8.23 -8.61 -17.71
C VAL A 5 -7.12 -9.18 -18.62
N ILE A 6 -6.08 -9.82 -18.07
CA ILE A 6 -5.01 -10.47 -18.84
C ILE A 6 -5.57 -11.71 -19.57
N ALA A 7 -6.42 -12.53 -18.95
CA ALA A 7 -7.03 -13.66 -19.61
C ALA A 7 -7.99 -13.21 -20.73
N VAL A 8 -8.81 -12.18 -20.49
CA VAL A 8 -9.67 -11.59 -21.54
C VAL A 8 -8.82 -11.02 -22.67
N VAL A 9 -7.71 -10.33 -22.38
CA VAL A 9 -6.81 -9.78 -23.42
C VAL A 9 -6.00 -10.88 -24.08
N THR A 10 -5.49 -11.87 -23.34
CA THR A 10 -4.71 -12.98 -23.93
C THR A 10 -5.59 -13.86 -24.79
N VAL A 11 -6.81 -14.17 -24.36
CA VAL A 11 -7.77 -14.92 -25.18
C VAL A 11 -8.22 -14.08 -26.38
N LEU A 12 -8.49 -12.79 -26.21
CA LEU A 12 -8.79 -11.86 -27.28
C LEU A 12 -7.66 -11.77 -28.33
N VAL A 13 -6.41 -11.67 -27.86
CA VAL A 13 -5.22 -11.63 -28.74
C VAL A 13 -4.97 -12.98 -29.41
N LEU A 14 -5.17 -14.11 -28.74
CA LEU A 14 -5.01 -15.45 -29.30
C LEU A 14 -6.14 -15.79 -30.30
N VAL A 15 -7.37 -15.43 -29.97
CA VAL A 15 -8.54 -15.64 -30.87
C VAL A 15 -8.42 -14.75 -32.09
N THR A 16 -8.00 -13.50 -31.96
CA THR A 16 -7.79 -12.59 -33.10
C THR A 16 -6.62 -13.05 -33.98
N ARG A 17 -5.52 -13.55 -33.41
CA ARG A 17 -4.42 -14.16 -34.19
C ARG A 17 -4.87 -15.41 -34.95
N ARG A 18 -5.70 -16.29 -34.34
CA ARG A 18 -6.24 -17.46 -35.00
C ARG A 18 -7.27 -17.12 -36.10
N LEU A 19 -8.13 -16.14 -35.82
CA LEU A 19 -9.13 -15.70 -36.84
C LEU A 19 -8.47 -14.94 -37.97
N TRP A 20 -7.49 -14.06 -37.69
CA TRP A 20 -6.77 -13.33 -38.73
C TRP A 20 -5.97 -14.26 -39.62
N GLY A 21 -5.26 -15.24 -39.08
CA GLY A 21 -4.53 -16.25 -39.87
C GLY A 21 -5.44 -17.13 -40.74
N ARG A 22 -6.70 -17.34 -40.32
CA ARG A 22 -7.70 -18.08 -41.13
C ARG A 22 -8.33 -17.24 -42.26
N PHE A 23 -8.44 -15.92 -42.07
CA PHE A 23 -9.10 -15.04 -43.07
C PHE A 23 -8.13 -14.39 -44.04
N THR A 24 -6.87 -14.21 -43.71
CA THR A 24 -5.92 -13.45 -44.55
C THR A 24 -4.72 -14.26 -45.04
N GLY A 25 -4.51 -15.46 -44.49
CA GLY A 25 -3.33 -16.29 -44.86
C GLY A 25 -1.97 -15.70 -44.45
N ASN A 26 -1.93 -14.47 -43.86
CA ASN A 26 -0.71 -13.81 -43.44
C ASN A 26 -0.64 -13.70 -41.93
N PRO A 27 0.53 -13.98 -41.27
CA PRO A 27 0.71 -13.71 -39.85
C PRO A 27 0.64 -12.21 -39.59
N LEU A 28 -0.07 -11.83 -38.53
CA LEU A 28 -0.06 -10.45 -38.05
C LEU A 28 1.39 -9.98 -37.78
N PRO A 29 1.75 -8.77 -38.21
CA PRO A 29 3.06 -8.21 -37.87
C PRO A 29 3.23 -8.17 -36.38
N PRO A 30 4.48 -8.30 -35.87
CA PRO A 30 4.74 -8.21 -34.46
C PRO A 30 4.19 -6.88 -33.91
N VAL A 31 3.55 -6.92 -32.75
CA VAL A 31 3.05 -5.73 -32.08
C VAL A 31 4.28 -4.88 -31.75
N THR A 32 4.60 -3.93 -32.62
CA THR A 32 5.61 -2.92 -32.35
C THR A 32 5.12 -2.11 -31.17
N ALA A 33 5.87 -2.16 -30.08
CA ALA A 33 5.64 -1.33 -28.92
C ALA A 33 5.60 0.14 -29.36
N ARG A 34 4.47 0.82 -29.17
CA ARG A 34 4.39 2.26 -29.38
C ARG A 34 5.29 2.98 -28.37
N PRO A 35 5.73 4.22 -28.65
CA PRO A 35 6.77 4.94 -27.89
C PRO A 35 6.55 5.11 -26.37
N GLY A 36 5.41 4.73 -25.79
CA GLY A 36 5.17 4.76 -24.35
C GLY A 36 5.67 3.54 -23.55
N SER A 37 6.10 2.44 -24.20
CA SER A 37 6.55 1.24 -23.47
C SER A 37 8.00 1.32 -22.99
N GLY A 38 8.76 2.28 -23.47
CA GLY A 38 10.20 2.42 -23.15
C GLY A 38 10.49 2.81 -21.70
N PHE A 39 9.58 3.57 -21.06
CA PHE A 39 9.74 4.02 -19.70
C PHE A 39 9.67 2.85 -18.69
N LEU A 40 8.60 2.05 -18.75
CA LEU A 40 8.46 0.90 -17.84
C LEU A 40 9.55 -0.16 -18.06
N THR A 41 10.06 -0.27 -19.28
CA THR A 41 11.20 -1.14 -19.60
C THR A 41 12.50 -0.59 -19.02
N ARG A 42 12.68 0.73 -19.00
CA ARG A 42 13.84 1.38 -18.35
C ARG A 42 13.80 1.25 -16.82
N LEU A 43 12.64 1.49 -16.19
CA LEU A 43 12.45 1.28 -14.75
C LEU A 43 12.68 -0.18 -14.33
N GLY A 44 12.39 -1.13 -15.21
CA GLY A 44 12.59 -2.57 -14.93
C GLY A 44 14.01 -3.08 -15.12
N LYS A 45 14.92 -2.24 -15.62
CA LYS A 45 16.36 -2.53 -15.73
C LYS A 45 17.14 -2.03 -14.52
N VAL A 46 16.58 -2.12 -13.32
CA VAL A 46 17.37 -1.98 -12.10
C VAL A 46 18.42 -3.10 -12.13
N LYS A 47 19.67 -2.72 -12.32
CA LYS A 47 20.81 -3.63 -12.24
C LYS A 47 20.72 -4.31 -10.87
N ASN A 48 20.76 -5.65 -10.85
CA ASN A 48 21.06 -6.41 -9.64
C ASN A 48 22.38 -5.84 -9.08
N ARG A 49 22.28 -4.92 -8.15
CA ARG A 49 23.44 -4.54 -7.35
C ARG A 49 23.76 -5.73 -6.46
N PRO A 50 25.01 -6.18 -6.41
CA PRO A 50 25.39 -7.27 -5.52
C PRO A 50 25.03 -6.90 -4.09
N ALA A 51 24.55 -7.88 -3.32
CA ALA A 51 24.26 -7.71 -1.90
C ALA A 51 25.48 -7.09 -1.20
N VAL A 52 25.26 -5.89 -0.64
CA VAL A 52 26.30 -5.18 0.11
C VAL A 52 26.54 -5.97 1.38
N ARG A 53 27.74 -6.55 1.54
CA ARG A 53 28.18 -7.09 2.83
C ARG A 53 28.18 -5.96 3.86
N PRO A 54 27.63 -6.18 5.06
CA PRO A 54 27.65 -5.15 6.10
C PRO A 54 29.10 -4.74 6.41
N PRO A 55 29.41 -3.45 6.48
CA PRO A 55 30.74 -2.97 6.87
C PRO A 55 31.00 -3.32 8.35
N LYS A 56 32.24 -3.66 8.67
CA LYS A 56 32.67 -3.88 10.06
C LYS A 56 32.49 -2.58 10.86
N PRO A 57 32.01 -2.64 12.11
CA PRO A 57 31.81 -1.47 12.93
C PRO A 57 33.15 -0.74 13.20
N ARG A 58 33.21 0.50 12.81
CA ARG A 58 34.28 1.44 13.17
C ARG A 58 33.77 2.32 14.30
N ALA A 59 34.39 2.26 15.46
CA ALA A 59 34.03 3.11 16.59
C ALA A 59 34.17 4.58 16.22
N PRO A 60 33.14 5.42 16.35
CA PRO A 60 33.25 6.84 16.06
C PRO A 60 33.90 7.59 17.25
N ALA A 61 34.77 8.54 16.90
CA ALA A 61 35.23 9.55 17.84
C ALA A 61 34.02 10.42 18.32
N PRO A 62 34.05 10.98 19.55
CA PRO A 62 32.93 11.79 20.03
C PRO A 62 32.85 13.08 19.20
N ARG A 63 31.94 13.10 18.23
CA ARG A 63 31.52 14.32 17.52
C ARG A 63 30.45 15.01 18.36
N GLN A 64 30.59 16.31 18.60
CA GLN A 64 29.47 17.12 19.08
C GLN A 64 28.41 17.09 17.98
N LEU A 65 27.32 16.37 18.22
CA LEU A 65 26.20 16.30 17.27
C LEU A 65 25.60 17.71 17.12
N PRO A 66 25.27 18.13 15.88
CA PRO A 66 24.55 19.37 15.67
C PRO A 66 23.23 19.35 16.43
N ARG A 67 22.82 20.50 16.99
CA ARG A 67 21.55 20.63 17.66
C ARG A 67 20.44 20.68 16.62
N TYR A 68 19.62 19.65 16.54
CA TYR A 68 18.49 19.58 15.61
C TYR A 68 17.24 20.24 16.18
N ASP A 69 16.43 20.87 15.31
CA ASP A 69 15.09 21.34 15.65
C ASP A 69 14.09 20.18 15.79
N CYS A 70 14.33 19.09 15.04
CA CYS A 70 13.62 17.81 15.10
C CYS A 70 14.49 16.70 14.52
N ASP A 71 14.15 15.44 14.78
CA ASP A 71 14.87 14.30 14.18
C ASP A 71 14.51 14.16 12.71
N VAL A 72 13.22 14.29 12.38
CA VAL A 72 12.71 14.13 11.02
C VAL A 72 11.81 15.30 10.63
N LEU A 73 12.13 15.95 9.51
CA LEU A 73 11.26 16.91 8.86
C LEU A 73 10.38 16.19 7.82
N VAL A 74 9.07 16.23 7.97
CA VAL A 74 8.10 15.75 6.98
C VAL A 74 7.52 16.94 6.23
N VAL A 75 7.73 16.97 4.91
CA VAL A 75 7.25 18.02 4.02
C VAL A 75 6.04 17.52 3.24
N GLY A 76 4.88 18.10 3.49
CA GLY A 76 3.59 17.69 2.96
C GLY A 76 2.74 16.96 4.01
N ALA A 77 1.52 17.45 4.22
CA ALA A 77 0.55 16.89 5.17
C ALA A 77 -0.67 16.27 4.45
N GLY A 78 -0.43 15.61 3.32
CA GLY A 78 -1.34 14.65 2.73
C GLY A 78 -1.26 13.29 3.44
N PRO A 79 -2.02 12.27 2.99
CA PRO A 79 -2.12 10.97 3.68
C PRO A 79 -0.78 10.32 3.97
N SER A 80 0.16 10.32 3.00
CA SER A 80 1.48 9.70 3.15
C SER A 80 2.35 10.42 4.17
N GLY A 81 2.33 11.77 4.19
CA GLY A 81 3.10 12.55 5.15
C GLY A 81 2.54 12.44 6.56
N LEU A 82 1.22 12.52 6.70
CA LEU A 82 0.54 12.34 8.00
C LEU A 82 0.78 10.93 8.57
N MET A 83 0.69 9.89 7.74
CA MET A 83 1.01 8.53 8.16
C MET A 83 2.47 8.39 8.55
N THR A 84 3.41 8.95 7.78
CA THR A 84 4.84 8.94 8.13
C THR A 84 5.06 9.54 9.52
N ALA A 85 4.48 10.71 9.77
CA ALA A 85 4.59 11.38 11.07
C ALA A 85 3.96 10.57 12.20
N ALA A 86 2.74 10.03 11.99
CA ALA A 86 2.03 9.23 12.98
C ALA A 86 2.78 7.95 13.37
N LEU A 87 3.48 7.33 12.42
CA LEU A 87 4.27 6.13 12.67
C LEU A 87 5.61 6.46 13.35
N LEU A 88 6.28 7.54 12.95
CA LEU A 88 7.54 8.00 13.58
C LEU A 88 7.33 8.39 15.05
N VAL A 89 6.26 9.11 15.35
CA VAL A 89 5.96 9.52 16.73
C VAL A 89 5.73 8.31 17.64
N ARG A 90 5.07 7.27 17.17
CA ARG A 90 4.90 6.00 17.90
C ARG A 90 6.20 5.26 18.18
N GLN A 91 7.25 5.59 17.42
CA GLN A 91 8.60 5.09 17.63
C GLN A 91 9.47 6.05 18.48
N GLY A 92 8.89 7.08 19.10
CA GLY A 92 9.61 8.03 19.94
C GLY A 92 10.45 9.06 19.18
N VAL A 93 10.24 9.22 17.87
CA VAL A 93 10.98 10.16 17.02
C VAL A 93 10.35 11.55 17.09
N GLN A 94 11.15 12.60 17.25
CA GLN A 94 10.70 13.99 17.21
C GLN A 94 10.47 14.45 15.75
N VAL A 95 9.22 14.78 15.41
CA VAL A 95 8.81 15.09 14.04
C VAL A 95 8.37 16.54 13.91
N CYS A 96 8.86 17.23 12.91
CA CYS A 96 8.27 18.46 12.39
C CYS A 96 7.48 18.17 11.13
N VAL A 97 6.21 18.57 11.06
CA VAL A 97 5.36 18.42 9.87
C VAL A 97 5.00 19.79 9.33
N VAL A 98 5.30 20.02 8.05
CA VAL A 98 4.99 21.29 7.35
C VAL A 98 4.18 21.04 6.10
N ASP A 99 3.31 21.98 5.74
CA ASP A 99 2.54 21.94 4.49
C ASP A 99 2.42 23.33 3.89
N ALA A 100 2.58 23.42 2.57
CA ALA A 100 2.48 24.68 1.84
C ALA A 100 1.06 25.24 1.78
N ASN A 101 0.05 24.38 1.91
CA ASN A 101 -1.35 24.78 1.90
C ASN A 101 -1.77 25.35 3.26
N ALA A 102 -2.68 26.33 3.25
CA ALA A 102 -3.20 26.96 4.47
C ALA A 102 -4.13 26.04 5.28
N GLY A 103 -4.71 25.03 4.65
CA GLY A 103 -5.64 24.08 5.25
C GLY A 103 -5.48 22.65 4.72
N PRO A 104 -6.23 21.68 5.28
CA PRO A 104 -6.35 20.36 4.70
C PRO A 104 -6.88 20.43 3.27
N ALA A 105 -6.60 19.39 2.47
CA ALA A 105 -7.15 19.32 1.12
C ALA A 105 -8.68 19.22 1.19
N THR A 106 -9.37 20.16 0.57
CA THR A 106 -10.84 20.11 0.38
C THR A 106 -11.20 19.14 -0.75
N GLU A 107 -10.24 18.85 -1.62
CA GLU A 107 -10.39 17.96 -2.76
C GLU A 107 -9.94 16.55 -2.42
N SER A 108 -10.85 15.60 -2.49
CA SER A 108 -10.56 14.19 -2.26
C SER A 108 -10.35 13.46 -3.58
N ARG A 109 -9.08 13.23 -3.96
CA ARG A 109 -8.75 12.49 -5.20
C ARG A 109 -8.79 10.98 -5.02
N ALA A 110 -8.50 10.48 -3.83
CA ALA A 110 -8.58 9.07 -3.46
C ALA A 110 -9.84 8.79 -2.64
N PHE A 111 -10.35 7.56 -2.76
CA PHE A 111 -11.65 7.18 -2.17
C PHE A 111 -11.71 5.70 -1.74
N ALA A 112 -10.70 4.91 -2.06
CA ALA A 112 -10.70 3.49 -1.75
C ALA A 112 -9.54 3.17 -0.80
N VAL A 113 -9.86 2.64 0.36
CA VAL A 113 -8.90 2.09 1.32
C VAL A 113 -8.92 0.57 1.19
N GLN A 114 -7.77 0.01 0.83
CA GLN A 114 -7.62 -1.42 0.56
C GLN A 114 -7.46 -2.20 1.88
N ALA A 115 -7.80 -3.50 1.87
CA ALA A 115 -7.71 -4.36 3.06
C ALA A 115 -6.32 -4.29 3.73
N ARG A 116 -5.24 -4.31 2.97
CA ARG A 116 -3.88 -4.19 3.51
C ARG A 116 -3.65 -2.87 4.26
N THR A 117 -4.26 -1.79 3.78
CA THR A 117 -4.18 -0.48 4.44
C THR A 117 -5.02 -0.46 5.73
N VAL A 118 -6.19 -1.12 5.76
CA VAL A 118 -6.97 -1.27 6.99
C VAL A 118 -6.18 -2.07 8.04
N GLU A 119 -5.43 -3.10 7.62
CA GLU A 119 -4.50 -3.83 8.51
C GLU A 119 -3.42 -2.91 9.12
N LEU A 120 -2.87 -1.98 8.33
CA LEU A 120 -1.93 -0.97 8.84
C LEU A 120 -2.59 -0.07 9.89
N PHE A 121 -3.80 0.43 9.61
CA PHE A 121 -4.54 1.23 10.59
C PHE A 121 -4.87 0.42 11.85
N ARG A 122 -5.14 -0.90 11.74
CA ARG A 122 -5.33 -1.78 12.89
C ARG A 122 -4.09 -1.84 13.77
N SER A 123 -2.91 -1.99 13.17
CA SER A 123 -1.65 -2.08 13.94
C SER A 123 -1.34 -0.83 14.78
N ILE A 124 -1.99 0.30 14.48
CA ILE A 124 -1.87 1.56 15.23
C ILE A 124 -3.15 1.94 16.00
N GLY A 125 -4.11 1.02 16.09
CA GLY A 125 -5.35 1.21 16.86
C GLY A 125 -6.39 2.13 16.23
N LEU A 126 -6.30 2.42 14.92
CA LEU A 126 -7.18 3.38 14.23
C LEU A 126 -8.15 2.72 13.23
N ALA A 127 -8.18 1.37 13.14
CA ALA A 127 -9.03 0.71 12.14
C ALA A 127 -10.52 0.93 12.39
N ASP A 128 -10.99 0.87 13.63
CA ASP A 128 -12.41 1.00 13.96
C ASP A 128 -12.93 2.42 13.65
N GLU A 129 -12.14 3.46 14.00
CA GLU A 129 -12.48 4.85 13.63
C GLU A 129 -12.50 5.02 12.10
N LEU A 130 -11.56 4.39 11.39
CA LEU A 130 -11.49 4.42 9.93
C LEU A 130 -12.72 3.75 9.29
N LEU A 131 -13.13 2.59 9.80
CA LEU A 131 -14.28 1.83 9.29
C LEU A 131 -15.60 2.61 9.44
N GLN A 132 -15.75 3.38 10.51
CA GLN A 132 -16.93 4.22 10.75
C GLN A 132 -17.02 5.41 9.78
N ARG A 133 -15.92 5.79 9.10
CA ARG A 133 -15.84 6.94 8.19
C ARG A 133 -16.09 6.60 6.73
N GLY A 134 -16.32 5.33 6.40
CA GLY A 134 -16.49 4.88 5.03
C GLY A 134 -17.60 3.86 4.85
N ILE A 135 -17.83 3.47 3.61
CA ILE A 135 -18.77 2.43 3.22
C ILE A 135 -18.00 1.17 2.85
N VAL A 136 -18.37 0.06 3.48
CA VAL A 136 -17.84 -1.27 3.14
C VAL A 136 -18.44 -1.73 1.82
N THR A 137 -17.60 -1.93 0.82
CA THR A 137 -17.99 -2.46 -0.49
C THR A 137 -17.45 -3.87 -0.67
N THR A 138 -18.35 -4.84 -0.73
CA THR A 138 -18.05 -6.28 -0.82
C THR A 138 -17.84 -6.77 -2.25
N GLY A 139 -17.85 -5.86 -3.24
CA GLY A 139 -17.63 -6.24 -4.63
C GLY A 139 -17.66 -5.10 -5.64
N ILE A 140 -17.35 -5.46 -6.87
CA ILE A 140 -17.37 -4.57 -8.03
C ILE A 140 -18.34 -5.14 -9.06
N ARG A 141 -19.21 -4.31 -9.63
CA ARG A 141 -20.16 -4.70 -10.68
C ARG A 141 -19.73 -4.13 -12.03
N PHE A 142 -19.70 -4.97 -13.04
CA PHE A 142 -19.35 -4.57 -14.42
C PHE A 142 -20.58 -4.48 -15.29
N HIS A 143 -20.66 -3.38 -16.04
CA HIS A 143 -21.72 -3.14 -17.00
C HIS A 143 -21.08 -2.86 -18.38
N ILE A 144 -21.58 -3.51 -19.43
CA ILE A 144 -21.18 -3.27 -20.81
C ILE A 144 -22.43 -2.92 -21.61
N LYS A 145 -22.40 -1.75 -22.31
CA LYS A 145 -23.54 -1.23 -23.07
C LYS A 145 -24.84 -1.18 -22.25
N GLY A 146 -24.77 -0.77 -20.98
CA GLY A 146 -25.89 -0.66 -20.07
C GLY A 146 -26.35 -1.94 -19.39
N LYS A 147 -25.84 -3.11 -19.80
CA LYS A 147 -26.23 -4.41 -19.22
C LYS A 147 -25.24 -4.86 -18.16
N HIS A 148 -25.72 -5.32 -17.03
CA HIS A 148 -24.89 -6.00 -16.03
C HIS A 148 -24.34 -7.31 -16.62
N VAL A 149 -23.03 -7.49 -16.60
CA VAL A 149 -22.35 -8.63 -17.23
C VAL A 149 -21.63 -9.53 -16.21
N GLY A 150 -21.64 -9.16 -14.94
CA GLY A 150 -20.98 -9.90 -13.85
C GLY A 150 -20.19 -8.96 -12.94
N GLY A 151 -19.42 -9.53 -12.04
CA GLY A 151 -18.68 -8.75 -11.05
C GLY A 151 -17.60 -9.55 -10.34
N LEU A 152 -16.98 -8.91 -9.38
CA LEU A 152 -16.10 -9.51 -8.39
C LEU A 152 -16.80 -9.44 -7.04
N ASP A 153 -17.09 -10.57 -6.44
CA ASP A 153 -17.60 -10.66 -5.07
C ASP A 153 -16.45 -11.03 -4.15
N PHE A 154 -16.15 -10.17 -3.20
CA PHE A 154 -15.03 -10.38 -2.29
C PHE A 154 -15.34 -11.44 -1.23
N ASP A 155 -16.59 -11.62 -0.85
CA ASP A 155 -17.03 -12.72 0.03
C ASP A 155 -16.70 -14.09 -0.58
N ARG A 156 -16.79 -14.20 -1.91
CA ARG A 156 -16.40 -15.41 -2.63
C ARG A 156 -14.88 -15.60 -2.71
N ALA A 157 -14.10 -14.56 -2.41
CA ALA A 157 -12.66 -14.65 -2.40
C ALA A 157 -12.12 -15.55 -1.29
N ARG A 158 -12.89 -15.74 -0.20
CA ARG A 158 -12.52 -16.54 0.98
C ARG A 158 -11.07 -16.29 1.39
N ALA A 159 -10.71 -15.02 1.51
CA ALA A 159 -9.36 -14.61 1.87
C ALA A 159 -9.15 -14.80 3.38
N ALA A 160 -9.07 -16.05 3.81
CA ALA A 160 -8.99 -16.43 5.22
C ALA A 160 -7.80 -15.81 5.98
N THR A 161 -6.88 -15.14 5.27
CA THR A 161 -5.67 -14.52 5.85
C THR A 161 -5.85 -13.07 6.25
N THR A 162 -7.05 -12.49 6.13
CA THR A 162 -7.40 -11.13 6.56
C THR A 162 -8.84 -11.08 7.04
N PRO A 163 -9.16 -10.31 8.09
CA PRO A 163 -10.54 -10.06 8.50
C PRO A 163 -11.28 -9.08 7.58
N TYR A 164 -10.53 -8.36 6.71
CA TYR A 164 -11.04 -7.26 5.88
C TYR A 164 -11.27 -7.71 4.43
N GLN A 165 -12.30 -8.53 4.19
CA GLN A 165 -12.63 -9.05 2.85
C GLN A 165 -13.48 -8.07 2.03
N PHE A 166 -13.10 -6.78 2.00
CA PHE A 166 -13.83 -5.71 1.35
C PHE A 166 -12.87 -4.60 0.88
N ILE A 167 -13.40 -3.63 0.18
CA ILE A 167 -12.76 -2.33 -0.04
C ILE A 167 -13.58 -1.31 0.74
N LEU A 168 -12.92 -0.53 1.58
CA LEU A 168 -13.57 0.58 2.28
C LEU A 168 -13.59 1.80 1.37
N MET A 169 -14.77 2.29 1.03
CA MET A 169 -14.95 3.55 0.30
C MET A 169 -14.96 4.69 1.31
N ALA A 170 -13.81 5.32 1.49
CA ALA A 170 -13.62 6.47 2.36
C ALA A 170 -12.88 7.57 1.59
N PRO A 171 -13.38 8.81 1.60
CA PRO A 171 -12.69 9.95 1.01
C PRO A 171 -11.30 10.14 1.64
N GLN A 172 -10.36 10.63 0.86
CA GLN A 172 -9.01 10.95 1.34
C GLN A 172 -9.04 11.93 2.52
N SER A 173 -9.94 12.89 2.51
CA SER A 173 -10.14 13.87 3.59
C SER A 173 -10.45 13.21 4.94
N GLU A 174 -11.23 12.13 4.95
CA GLU A 174 -11.52 11.38 6.18
C GLU A 174 -10.29 10.67 6.74
N VAL A 175 -9.45 10.13 5.84
CA VAL A 175 -8.17 9.52 6.22
C VAL A 175 -7.21 10.57 6.78
N GLU A 176 -7.12 11.73 6.13
CA GLU A 176 -6.30 12.85 6.60
C GLU A 176 -6.78 13.38 7.96
N GLU A 177 -8.09 13.57 8.13
CA GLU A 177 -8.67 14.05 9.39
C GLU A 177 -8.41 13.07 10.55
N LEU A 178 -8.56 11.76 10.30
CA LEU A 178 -8.26 10.73 11.29
C LEU A 178 -6.80 10.80 11.73
N LEU A 179 -5.86 10.90 10.78
CA LEU A 179 -4.43 10.99 11.09
C LEU A 179 -4.06 12.33 11.76
N LEU A 180 -4.69 13.44 11.39
CA LEU A 180 -4.48 14.74 12.05
C LEU A 180 -4.92 14.70 13.52
N ARG A 181 -6.08 14.11 13.81
CA ARG A 181 -6.56 13.93 15.19
C ARG A 181 -5.61 13.04 16.00
N ASP A 182 -5.12 11.99 15.37
CA ASP A 182 -4.16 11.09 16.00
C ASP A 182 -2.83 11.78 16.32
N LEU A 183 -2.28 12.55 15.38
CA LEU A 183 -1.08 13.35 15.60
C LEU A 183 -1.27 14.38 16.73
N ALA A 184 -2.43 15.03 16.79
CA ALA A 184 -2.75 15.97 17.87
C ALA A 184 -2.79 15.28 19.24
N ARG A 185 -3.32 14.04 19.34
CA ARG A 185 -3.27 13.22 20.57
C ARG A 185 -1.83 12.93 21.02
N HIS A 186 -0.88 12.89 20.08
CA HIS A 186 0.56 12.70 20.35
C HIS A 186 1.34 14.02 20.46
N GLY A 187 0.66 15.16 20.53
CA GLY A 187 1.29 16.48 20.70
C GLY A 187 1.94 17.06 19.45
N VAL A 188 1.68 16.49 18.26
CA VAL A 188 2.25 16.97 17.01
C VAL A 188 1.23 17.79 16.23
N ALA A 189 1.59 19.04 15.91
CA ALA A 189 0.81 19.94 15.10
C ALA A 189 1.44 20.11 13.71
N VAL A 190 0.59 20.16 12.67
CA VAL A 190 1.01 20.48 11.31
C VAL A 190 1.15 21.99 11.15
N ARG A 191 2.32 22.45 10.73
CA ARG A 191 2.56 23.87 10.39
C ARG A 191 2.08 24.11 8.97
N ARG A 192 0.86 24.61 8.84
CA ARG A 192 0.22 24.95 7.56
C ARG A 192 0.74 26.30 7.04
N GLY A 193 0.54 26.57 5.73
CA GLY A 193 1.03 27.79 5.06
C GLY A 193 2.55 27.89 5.03
N THR A 194 3.27 26.79 5.22
CA THR A 194 4.71 26.74 5.41
C THR A 194 5.35 25.99 4.24
N ARG A 195 5.86 26.72 3.28
CA ARG A 195 6.45 26.16 2.05
C ARG A 195 7.94 25.93 2.20
N LEU A 196 8.41 24.73 1.81
CA LEU A 196 9.84 24.49 1.59
C LEU A 196 10.29 25.20 0.31
N THR A 197 11.32 26.04 0.44
CA THR A 197 11.91 26.77 -0.69
C THR A 197 13.33 26.30 -1.03
N ARG A 198 14.10 25.86 -0.03
CA ARG A 198 15.46 25.36 -0.22
C ARG A 198 15.76 24.22 0.73
N LEU A 199 16.47 23.21 0.23
CA LEU A 199 16.95 22.06 0.98
C LEU A 199 18.46 21.89 0.73
N GLN A 200 19.21 21.73 1.80
CA GLN A 200 20.64 21.42 1.75
C GLN A 200 20.90 20.24 2.67
N GLN A 201 21.85 19.39 2.33
CA GLN A 201 22.24 18.27 3.19
C GLN A 201 23.75 18.17 3.32
N THR A 202 24.18 17.74 4.49
CA THR A 202 25.56 17.38 4.83
C THR A 202 25.60 15.87 5.16
N GLU A 203 26.76 15.38 5.58
CA GLU A 203 26.86 13.99 6.06
C GLU A 203 26.00 13.73 7.31
N ASP A 204 25.77 14.75 8.15
CA ASP A 204 25.13 14.60 9.45
C ASP A 204 23.72 15.18 9.52
N ALA A 205 23.37 16.16 8.69
CA ALA A 205 22.16 16.94 8.82
C ALA A 205 21.51 17.32 7.49
N VAL A 206 20.23 17.66 7.57
CA VAL A 206 19.46 18.34 6.53
C VAL A 206 19.08 19.72 7.05
N THR A 207 19.28 20.76 6.24
CA THR A 207 18.86 22.13 6.51
C THR A 207 17.81 22.55 5.50
N ALA A 208 16.64 22.92 5.96
CA ALA A 208 15.49 23.32 5.17
C ALA A 208 15.12 24.77 5.40
N LEU A 209 14.95 25.55 4.33
CA LEU A 209 14.42 26.90 4.40
C LEU A 209 12.89 26.84 4.19
N LEU A 210 12.14 27.19 5.22
CA LEU A 210 10.69 27.15 5.30
C LEU A 210 10.13 28.57 5.37
N GLY A 211 9.85 29.17 4.22
CA GLY A 211 9.60 30.62 4.15
C GLY A 211 10.88 31.39 4.50
N ASP A 212 10.85 32.13 5.61
CA ASP A 212 11.96 32.90 6.19
C ASP A 212 12.70 32.16 7.32
N ARG A 213 12.19 30.99 7.75
CA ARG A 213 12.72 30.22 8.87
C ARG A 213 13.57 29.03 8.39
N THR A 214 14.75 28.89 8.97
CA THR A 214 15.58 27.69 8.77
C THR A 214 15.25 26.63 9.84
N VAL A 215 15.14 25.39 9.40
CA VAL A 215 14.93 24.21 10.26
C VAL A 215 16.00 23.17 9.94
N THR A 216 16.61 22.62 10.98
CA THR A 216 17.63 21.57 10.88
C THR A 216 17.09 20.25 11.42
N ALA A 217 17.26 19.17 10.65
CA ALA A 217 16.82 17.82 11.01
C ALA A 217 17.88 16.77 10.63
N GLN A 218 17.78 15.58 11.21
CA GLN A 218 18.65 14.46 10.81
C GLN A 218 18.25 13.89 9.45
N TYR A 219 16.94 13.82 9.19
CA TYR A 219 16.37 13.32 7.93
C TYR A 219 15.22 14.20 7.44
N VAL A 220 14.95 14.14 6.13
CA VAL A 220 13.77 14.76 5.52
C VAL A 220 12.98 13.72 4.74
N VAL A 221 11.64 13.78 4.86
CA VAL A 221 10.71 12.96 4.06
C VAL A 221 9.84 13.89 3.22
N GLY A 222 9.98 13.80 1.89
CA GLY A 222 9.14 14.48 0.92
C GLY A 222 7.85 13.71 0.67
N ALA A 223 6.75 14.28 1.16
CA ALA A 223 5.38 13.82 0.94
C ALA A 223 4.54 14.93 0.27
N ASP A 224 5.22 15.85 -0.43
CA ASP A 224 4.74 17.10 -1.00
C ASP A 224 4.15 16.94 -2.42
N GLY A 225 3.78 15.69 -2.77
CA GLY A 225 2.93 15.36 -3.89
C GLY A 225 3.62 15.43 -5.26
N ALA A 226 2.79 15.49 -6.31
CA ALA A 226 3.23 15.42 -7.71
C ALA A 226 4.29 16.45 -8.11
N HIS A 227 4.28 17.63 -7.50
CA HIS A 227 5.19 18.74 -7.73
C HIS A 227 6.19 18.88 -6.57
N SER A 228 6.72 17.76 -6.09
CA SER A 228 7.58 17.70 -4.92
C SER A 228 8.85 18.54 -5.07
N THR A 229 8.97 19.53 -4.20
CA THR A 229 10.19 20.34 -4.04
C THR A 229 11.31 19.51 -3.41
N VAL A 230 10.97 18.61 -2.47
CA VAL A 230 11.96 17.71 -1.86
C VAL A 230 12.60 16.83 -2.92
N ARG A 231 11.81 16.16 -3.77
CA ARG A 231 12.31 15.34 -4.89
C ARG A 231 13.27 16.11 -5.79
N GLU A 232 12.88 17.31 -6.21
CA GLU A 232 13.69 18.17 -7.08
C GLU A 232 15.01 18.58 -6.42
N GLN A 233 14.96 18.98 -5.15
CA GLN A 233 16.15 19.41 -4.38
C GLN A 233 17.09 18.23 -4.03
N LEU A 234 16.57 17.00 -3.99
CA LEU A 234 17.38 15.78 -3.87
C LEU A 234 18.00 15.34 -5.21
N GLY A 235 17.66 16.01 -6.31
CA GLY A 235 18.16 15.67 -7.65
C GLY A 235 17.58 14.34 -8.20
N LEU A 236 16.44 13.88 -7.69
CA LEU A 236 15.79 12.65 -8.15
C LEU A 236 15.00 12.93 -9.44
N THR A 237 15.19 12.09 -10.45
CA THR A 237 14.44 12.19 -11.72
C THR A 237 12.99 11.77 -11.53
N PHE A 238 12.07 12.32 -12.34
CA PHE A 238 10.66 11.97 -12.28
C PHE A 238 10.11 11.77 -13.69
N ASP A 239 10.34 10.59 -14.22
CA ASP A 239 10.07 10.26 -15.60
C ASP A 239 8.78 9.45 -15.77
N GLY A 240 8.18 9.57 -16.94
CA GLY A 240 7.00 8.78 -17.29
C GLY A 240 6.17 9.35 -18.43
N ASP A 241 5.02 8.73 -18.63
CA ASP A 241 4.11 9.00 -19.73
C ASP A 241 2.87 9.79 -19.26
N ARG A 242 2.27 10.52 -20.22
CA ARG A 242 0.94 11.10 -20.09
C ARG A 242 -0.04 10.27 -20.93
N TYR A 243 -1.15 9.91 -20.34
CA TYR A 243 -2.25 9.36 -21.12
C TYR A 243 -3.01 10.47 -21.85
N GLY A 244 -3.46 10.18 -23.08
CA GLY A 244 -4.28 11.14 -23.83
C GLY A 244 -5.68 11.35 -23.27
N GLN A 245 -6.16 10.40 -22.44
CA GLN A 245 -7.51 10.47 -21.86
C GLN A 245 -7.57 11.41 -20.67
N ARG A 246 -8.67 12.17 -20.64
CA ARG A 246 -9.09 13.00 -19.52
C ARG A 246 -10.36 12.44 -18.91
N TYR A 247 -10.66 12.88 -17.71
CA TYR A 247 -11.84 12.48 -16.95
C TYR A 247 -12.53 13.69 -16.34
N LEU A 248 -13.85 13.66 -16.36
CA LEU A 248 -14.71 14.50 -15.55
C LEU A 248 -15.09 13.73 -14.29
N LEU A 249 -15.16 14.42 -13.17
CA LEU A 249 -15.40 13.85 -11.84
C LEU A 249 -16.33 14.78 -11.05
N ALA A 250 -17.27 14.21 -10.32
CA ALA A 250 -18.04 14.93 -9.33
C ALA A 250 -18.40 14.05 -8.14
N ASP A 251 -18.43 14.70 -6.97
CA ASP A 251 -19.10 14.19 -5.78
C ASP A 251 -20.46 14.88 -5.72
N CYS A 252 -21.53 14.09 -5.87
CA CYS A 252 -22.88 14.63 -6.04
C CYS A 252 -23.94 13.59 -5.66
N ARG A 253 -25.18 14.04 -5.56
CA ARG A 253 -26.34 13.15 -5.52
C ARG A 253 -26.59 12.57 -6.91
N VAL A 254 -26.80 11.26 -6.99
CA VAL A 254 -27.07 10.53 -8.23
C VAL A 254 -28.46 9.91 -8.17
N GLU A 255 -29.33 10.26 -9.10
CA GLU A 255 -30.64 9.65 -9.27
C GLU A 255 -30.62 8.75 -10.51
N TRP A 256 -30.85 7.47 -10.31
CA TRP A 256 -30.79 6.43 -11.32
C TRP A 256 -31.54 5.16 -10.88
N PRO A 257 -31.82 4.17 -11.78
CA PRO A 257 -32.58 2.97 -11.45
C PRO A 257 -31.77 1.86 -10.75
N LEU A 258 -30.52 2.14 -10.30
CA LEU A 258 -29.66 1.14 -9.66
C LEU A 258 -29.47 1.45 -8.17
N ASP A 259 -29.05 0.44 -7.38
CA ASP A 259 -28.68 0.65 -5.97
C ASP A 259 -27.40 1.45 -5.81
N HIS A 260 -27.21 2.04 -4.63
CA HIS A 260 -26.04 2.85 -4.24
C HIS A 260 -25.03 2.07 -3.38
N ALA A 261 -25.18 0.74 -3.23
CA ALA A 261 -24.33 -0.05 -2.35
C ALA A 261 -23.04 -0.58 -3.02
N HIS A 262 -22.99 -0.58 -4.35
CA HIS A 262 -21.92 -1.24 -5.08
C HIS A 262 -21.05 -0.28 -5.89
N PHE A 263 -19.74 -0.51 -5.85
CA PHE A 263 -18.85 0.07 -6.85
C PHE A 263 -19.20 -0.50 -8.24
N ARG A 264 -19.40 0.38 -9.21
CA ARG A 264 -19.80 0.01 -10.59
C ARG A 264 -18.86 0.57 -11.62
N VAL A 265 -18.56 -0.25 -12.62
CA VAL A 265 -17.76 0.13 -13.79
C VAL A 265 -18.62 -0.08 -15.03
N PHE A 266 -18.81 0.98 -15.79
CA PHE A 266 -19.57 0.98 -17.04
C PHE A 266 -18.63 1.16 -18.22
N MET A 267 -18.82 0.37 -19.27
CA MET A 267 -18.02 0.38 -20.48
C MET A 267 -18.93 0.42 -21.71
N ASN A 268 -18.67 1.38 -22.59
CA ASN A 268 -19.39 1.53 -23.86
C ASN A 268 -18.45 2.12 -24.92
N GLY A 269 -17.89 1.29 -25.80
CA GLY A 269 -16.85 1.69 -26.74
C GLY A 269 -15.62 2.24 -26.00
N SER A 270 -15.21 3.47 -26.32
CA SER A 270 -14.10 4.15 -25.63
C SER A 270 -14.52 4.88 -24.33
N ARG A 271 -15.82 4.92 -24.04
CA ARG A 271 -16.34 5.57 -22.83
C ARG A 271 -16.30 4.64 -21.63
N ILE A 272 -15.82 5.18 -20.52
CA ILE A 272 -15.83 4.53 -19.21
C ILE A 272 -16.51 5.44 -18.23
N GLY A 273 -17.51 4.91 -17.54
CA GLY A 273 -18.17 5.54 -16.39
C GLY A 273 -17.86 4.74 -15.13
N LEU A 274 -17.64 5.42 -14.03
CA LEU A 274 -17.53 4.83 -12.69
C LEU A 274 -18.57 5.44 -11.78
N PHE A 275 -19.10 4.60 -10.90
CA PHE A 275 -19.93 4.99 -9.78
C PHE A 275 -19.37 4.40 -8.52
N LEU A 276 -19.15 5.22 -7.51
CA LEU A 276 -18.58 4.85 -6.23
C LEU A 276 -19.47 5.42 -5.11
N PRO A 277 -20.00 4.56 -4.22
CA PRO A 277 -20.74 5.02 -3.06
C PRO A 277 -19.81 5.80 -2.11
N LEU A 278 -20.29 6.91 -1.57
CA LEU A 278 -19.62 7.67 -0.51
C LEU A 278 -20.48 7.68 0.75
N ALA A 279 -19.86 7.92 1.90
CA ALA A 279 -20.58 8.05 3.17
C ALA A 279 -21.55 9.25 3.12
N GLY A 280 -22.77 9.05 3.69
CA GLY A 280 -23.89 9.97 3.56
C GLY A 280 -24.90 9.44 2.53
N ALA A 281 -26.13 9.26 2.94
CA ALA A 281 -27.16 8.43 2.26
C ALA A 281 -27.41 8.76 0.77
N GLU A 282 -26.91 9.88 0.27
CA GLU A 282 -27.18 10.35 -1.09
C GLU A 282 -25.93 10.79 -1.85
N ASN A 283 -24.74 10.76 -1.21
CA ASN A 283 -23.51 11.20 -1.86
C ASN A 283 -22.83 10.04 -2.59
N SER A 284 -22.46 10.29 -3.81
CA SER A 284 -21.73 9.33 -4.64
C SER A 284 -20.67 10.06 -5.46
N ARG A 285 -19.56 9.39 -5.71
CA ARG A 285 -18.59 9.85 -6.70
C ARG A 285 -18.90 9.24 -8.05
N VAL A 286 -19.04 10.08 -9.03
CA VAL A 286 -19.12 9.68 -10.42
C VAL A 286 -17.91 10.17 -11.21
N MET A 287 -17.47 9.35 -12.15
CA MET A 287 -16.35 9.67 -13.03
C MET A 287 -16.66 9.18 -14.44
N VAL A 288 -16.30 9.96 -15.45
CA VAL A 288 -16.45 9.55 -16.86
C VAL A 288 -15.30 10.06 -17.72
N THR A 289 -14.98 9.33 -18.78
CA THR A 289 -14.04 9.80 -19.83
C THR A 289 -14.54 11.10 -20.45
N ASP A 290 -13.65 12.10 -20.52
CA ASP A 290 -13.88 13.41 -21.12
C ASP A 290 -13.40 13.46 -22.56
N PHE A 291 -14.33 13.67 -23.51
CA PHE A 291 -14.05 13.86 -24.94
C PHE A 291 -14.24 15.33 -25.38
N GLY A 292 -14.60 16.21 -24.46
CA GLY A 292 -14.85 17.63 -24.72
C GLY A 292 -13.58 18.45 -24.93
N ASP A 293 -13.76 19.76 -25.14
CA ASP A 293 -12.65 20.71 -25.22
C ASP A 293 -11.92 20.78 -23.87
N PRO A 294 -10.57 20.58 -23.86
CA PRO A 294 -9.78 20.68 -22.63
C PRO A 294 -9.85 22.04 -21.95
N LYS A 295 -10.12 23.10 -22.71
CA LYS A 295 -10.18 24.49 -22.22
C LYS A 295 -11.58 24.90 -21.76
N ALA A 296 -12.62 24.14 -22.10
CA ALA A 296 -13.97 24.45 -21.65
C ALA A 296 -14.06 24.37 -20.11
N PRO A 297 -14.80 25.26 -19.44
CA PRO A 297 -15.04 25.16 -18.02
C PRO A 297 -15.74 23.83 -17.69
N PHE A 298 -15.61 23.40 -16.44
CA PHE A 298 -16.35 22.23 -15.97
C PHE A 298 -17.86 22.55 -15.96
N ASP A 299 -18.65 21.63 -16.49
CA ASP A 299 -20.11 21.71 -16.50
C ASP A 299 -20.70 20.38 -16.06
N LEU A 300 -21.56 20.40 -15.03
CA LEU A 300 -22.24 19.22 -14.51
C LEU A 300 -23.16 18.57 -15.57
N ALA A 301 -23.80 19.38 -16.43
CA ALA A 301 -24.63 18.88 -17.51
C ALA A 301 -23.83 18.11 -18.57
N VAL A 302 -22.59 18.52 -18.84
CA VAL A 302 -21.66 17.78 -19.70
C VAL A 302 -21.28 16.45 -19.05
N LEU A 303 -20.94 16.45 -17.77
CA LEU A 303 -20.65 15.22 -17.02
C LEU A 303 -21.85 14.26 -17.05
N GLU A 304 -23.06 14.76 -16.79
CA GLU A 304 -24.30 13.97 -16.84
C GLU A 304 -24.53 13.34 -18.22
N THR A 305 -24.34 14.14 -19.26
CA THR A 305 -24.51 13.68 -20.66
C THR A 305 -23.51 12.57 -21.00
N GLU A 306 -22.23 12.76 -20.67
CA GLU A 306 -21.20 11.75 -20.90
C GLU A 306 -21.44 10.47 -20.07
N LEU A 307 -21.93 10.61 -18.83
CA LEU A 307 -22.32 9.46 -17.99
C LEU A 307 -23.50 8.69 -18.60
N ARG A 308 -24.54 9.38 -19.05
CA ARG A 308 -25.69 8.74 -19.75
C ARG A 308 -25.23 7.92 -20.96
N GLN A 309 -24.27 8.47 -21.72
CA GLN A 309 -23.70 7.76 -22.88
C GLN A 309 -22.84 6.56 -22.46
N ALA A 310 -22.02 6.67 -21.42
CA ALA A 310 -21.19 5.59 -20.92
C ALA A 310 -22.02 4.46 -20.29
N MET A 311 -23.03 4.84 -19.49
CA MET A 311 -23.85 3.92 -18.72
C MET A 311 -25.01 3.33 -19.53
N ARG A 312 -25.50 4.03 -20.55
CA ARG A 312 -26.76 3.74 -21.28
C ARG A 312 -27.96 3.56 -20.34
N LEU A 313 -28.00 4.37 -19.31
CA LEU A 313 -29.06 4.42 -18.31
C LEU A 313 -29.48 5.88 -18.10
N PRO A 314 -30.72 6.13 -17.71
CA PRO A 314 -31.10 7.46 -17.22
C PRO A 314 -30.33 7.73 -15.93
N VAL A 315 -29.70 8.89 -15.86
CA VAL A 315 -29.00 9.39 -14.67
C VAL A 315 -29.22 10.88 -14.56
N THR A 316 -29.49 11.37 -13.37
CA THR A 316 -29.58 12.80 -13.06
C THR A 316 -28.63 13.11 -11.91
N LEU A 317 -27.87 14.18 -12.07
CA LEU A 317 -26.87 14.63 -11.09
C LEU A 317 -27.34 15.93 -10.46
N THR A 318 -27.37 15.97 -9.13
CA THR A 318 -27.76 17.16 -8.36
C THR A 318 -26.79 17.39 -7.19
N ASN A 319 -26.80 18.59 -6.63
CA ASN A 319 -26.05 18.97 -5.43
C ASN A 319 -24.55 18.59 -5.49
N PRO A 320 -23.79 19.08 -6.49
CA PRO A 320 -22.37 18.81 -6.55
C PRO A 320 -21.65 19.48 -5.37
N THR A 321 -20.95 18.68 -4.57
CA THR A 321 -20.13 19.17 -3.45
C THR A 321 -18.69 19.39 -3.89
N TRP A 322 -18.26 18.67 -4.92
CA TRP A 322 -16.93 18.81 -5.50
C TRP A 322 -16.93 18.35 -6.96
N THR A 323 -16.15 19.05 -7.79
CA THR A 323 -16.01 18.75 -9.21
C THR A 323 -14.55 18.88 -9.64
N SER A 324 -14.12 18.06 -10.60
CA SER A 324 -12.75 18.11 -11.12
C SER A 324 -12.68 17.59 -12.55
N ARG A 325 -11.74 18.16 -13.31
CA ARG A 325 -11.28 17.62 -14.58
C ARG A 325 -9.80 17.30 -14.45
N TYR A 326 -9.40 16.07 -14.71
CA TYR A 326 -8.01 15.71 -14.61
C TYR A 326 -7.52 14.82 -15.75
N GLN A 327 -6.23 14.86 -15.97
CA GLN A 327 -5.53 14.00 -16.91
C GLN A 327 -4.72 12.96 -16.16
N VAL A 328 -4.76 11.73 -16.65
CA VAL A 328 -4.01 10.63 -16.05
C VAL A 328 -2.53 10.72 -16.42
N HIS A 329 -1.69 10.63 -15.42
CA HIS A 329 -0.23 10.56 -15.56
C HIS A 329 0.29 9.23 -15.02
N LEU A 330 1.41 8.77 -15.59
CA LEU A 330 2.15 7.61 -15.11
C LEU A 330 3.60 8.05 -14.97
N LYS A 331 4.05 8.33 -13.75
CA LYS A 331 5.40 8.81 -13.46
C LYS A 331 5.99 8.11 -12.26
N GLY A 332 7.31 7.94 -12.23
CA GLY A 332 8.03 7.40 -11.09
C GLY A 332 9.44 7.97 -11.02
N VAL A 333 9.97 7.99 -9.81
CA VAL A 333 11.37 8.36 -9.55
C VAL A 333 12.31 7.21 -9.91
N ASP A 334 13.58 7.54 -10.12
CA ASP A 334 14.67 6.57 -10.29
C ASP A 334 15.20 6.01 -8.98
N SER A 335 15.00 6.71 -7.86
CA SER A 335 15.31 6.26 -6.50
C SER A 335 14.34 6.89 -5.49
N TYR A 336 14.02 6.16 -4.43
CA TYR A 336 13.19 6.66 -3.32
C TYR A 336 14.03 7.36 -2.23
N ARG A 337 15.36 7.36 -2.38
CA ARG A 337 16.31 7.94 -1.43
C ARG A 337 17.34 8.81 -2.14
N GLY A 338 17.64 9.99 -1.59
CA GLY A 338 18.76 10.85 -1.95
C GLY A 338 19.49 11.33 -0.70
N GLY A 339 20.57 10.61 -0.32
CA GLY A 339 21.31 10.91 0.91
C GLY A 339 20.47 10.73 2.17
N ARG A 340 20.22 11.85 2.88
CA ARG A 340 19.37 11.90 4.09
C ARG A 340 17.90 12.23 3.78
N GLY A 341 17.55 12.32 2.51
CA GLY A 341 16.20 12.62 2.04
C GLY A 341 15.52 11.38 1.45
N PHE A 342 14.21 11.27 1.67
CA PHE A 342 13.34 10.21 1.17
C PHE A 342 12.11 10.82 0.52
N VAL A 343 11.50 10.09 -0.43
CA VAL A 343 10.22 10.47 -1.04
C VAL A 343 9.20 9.36 -0.87
N VAL A 344 7.94 9.74 -0.56
CA VAL A 344 6.81 8.84 -0.33
C VAL A 344 5.57 9.28 -1.13
N GLY A 345 4.73 8.35 -1.52
CA GLY A 345 3.47 8.61 -2.22
C GLY A 345 3.68 9.33 -3.56
N ASP A 346 2.85 10.33 -3.87
CA ASP A 346 2.87 11.05 -5.14
C ASP A 346 4.18 11.82 -5.40
N ALA A 347 4.99 12.08 -4.37
CA ALA A 347 6.34 12.61 -4.55
C ALA A 347 7.28 11.58 -5.20
N ALA A 348 7.02 10.28 -5.01
CA ALA A 348 7.80 9.18 -5.58
C ALA A 348 7.16 8.58 -6.85
N HIS A 349 5.84 8.48 -6.93
CA HIS A 349 5.13 7.83 -8.03
C HIS A 349 3.71 8.34 -8.22
N ILE A 350 3.33 8.57 -9.48
CA ILE A 350 1.96 8.90 -9.88
C ILE A 350 1.47 7.85 -10.85
N HIS A 351 0.26 7.37 -10.67
CA HIS A 351 -0.34 6.37 -11.52
C HIS A 351 -1.81 6.64 -11.80
N SER A 352 -2.39 5.83 -12.70
CA SER A 352 -3.81 5.96 -13.03
C SER A 352 -4.68 5.63 -11.81
N PRO A 353 -5.87 6.23 -11.67
CA PRO A 353 -6.79 5.95 -10.57
C PRO A 353 -7.38 4.53 -10.62
N ALA A 354 -7.04 3.75 -11.67
CA ALA A 354 -7.55 2.40 -11.86
C ALA A 354 -7.20 1.49 -10.67
N GLY A 355 -8.23 1.06 -9.95
CA GLY A 355 -8.12 0.20 -8.77
C GLY A 355 -7.93 0.90 -7.44
N GLY A 356 -7.91 2.24 -7.38
CA GLY A 356 -7.82 3.00 -6.11
C GLY A 356 -6.52 2.72 -5.33
N GLN A 357 -5.37 2.69 -6.01
CA GLN A 357 -4.12 2.20 -5.43
C GLN A 357 -3.21 3.29 -4.84
N GLY A 358 -3.33 4.57 -5.32
CA GLY A 358 -2.35 5.63 -5.03
C GLY A 358 -2.14 5.91 -3.56
N MET A 359 -3.19 6.36 -2.90
CA MET A 359 -3.14 6.65 -1.46
C MET A 359 -2.63 5.44 -0.67
N ASN A 360 -3.15 4.25 -0.96
CA ASN A 360 -2.75 3.02 -0.27
C ASN A 360 -1.25 2.74 -0.40
N THR A 361 -0.69 2.91 -1.59
CA THR A 361 0.74 2.69 -1.82
C THR A 361 1.59 3.70 -1.07
N GLY A 362 1.20 4.98 -1.06
CA GLY A 362 1.88 6.01 -0.29
C GLY A 362 1.83 5.77 1.23
N LEU A 363 0.71 5.27 1.76
CA LEU A 363 0.60 4.85 3.16
C LEU A 363 1.54 3.68 3.48
N HIS A 364 1.73 2.74 2.53
CA HIS A 364 2.69 1.64 2.70
C HIS A 364 4.14 2.07 2.47
N ASP A 365 4.42 3.11 1.68
CA ASP A 365 5.75 3.72 1.63
C ASP A 365 6.11 4.27 3.01
N ALA A 366 5.19 5.03 3.63
CA ALA A 366 5.34 5.55 4.98
C ALA A 366 5.58 4.42 6.01
N ALA A 367 4.78 3.35 5.94
CA ALA A 367 4.89 2.22 6.84
C ALA A 367 6.20 1.43 6.69
N ASN A 368 6.76 1.37 5.48
CA ASN A 368 8.05 0.71 5.28
C ASN A 368 9.22 1.58 5.72
N LEU A 369 9.12 2.90 5.57
CA LEU A 369 10.18 3.86 5.85
C LEU A 369 10.30 4.19 7.34
N ALA A 370 9.19 4.49 8.01
CA ALA A 370 9.18 5.10 9.33
C ALA A 370 9.93 4.27 10.39
N TRP A 371 9.69 2.95 10.47
CA TRP A 371 10.40 2.11 11.43
C TRP A 371 11.90 1.99 11.15
N LYS A 372 12.32 2.06 9.88
CA LYS A 372 13.73 2.01 9.49
C LYS A 372 14.47 3.29 9.91
N ILE A 373 13.83 4.45 9.71
CA ILE A 373 14.37 5.73 10.20
C ILE A 373 14.47 5.69 11.73
N ALA A 374 13.41 5.27 12.41
CA ALA A 374 13.40 5.17 13.87
C ALA A 374 14.49 4.23 14.40
N ALA A 375 14.63 3.03 13.82
CA ALA A 375 15.67 2.08 14.20
C ALA A 375 17.08 2.69 14.05
N VAL A 376 17.35 3.40 12.95
CA VAL A 376 18.65 4.05 12.73
C VAL A 376 18.87 5.21 13.70
N LEU A 377 17.86 5.99 14.01
CA LEU A 377 17.92 7.04 15.04
C LEU A 377 18.20 6.45 16.43
N HIS A 378 17.75 5.23 16.69
CA HIS A 378 18.01 4.48 17.92
C HIS A 378 19.30 3.64 17.88
N GLY A 379 20.14 3.81 16.86
CA GLY A 379 21.48 3.23 16.79
C GLY A 379 21.65 2.00 15.88
N ALA A 380 20.63 1.60 15.11
CA ALA A 380 20.80 0.60 14.06
C ALA A 380 21.71 1.11 12.93
N ASP A 381 22.29 0.20 12.14
CA ASP A 381 23.14 0.55 11.02
C ASP A 381 22.37 1.37 9.97
N ALA A 382 22.96 2.50 9.54
CA ALA A 382 22.39 3.39 8.52
C ALA A 382 22.15 2.69 7.16
N ALA A 383 22.82 1.57 6.87
CA ALA A 383 22.57 0.74 5.69
C ALA A 383 21.14 0.16 5.67
N LEU A 384 20.46 0.07 6.82
CA LEU A 384 19.05 -0.30 6.90
C LEU A 384 18.17 0.60 6.03
N LEU A 385 18.49 1.89 5.92
CA LEU A 385 17.73 2.86 5.14
C LEU A 385 17.80 2.60 3.61
N ASP A 386 18.86 1.94 3.12
CA ASP A 386 18.95 1.55 1.69
C ASP A 386 17.91 0.49 1.33
N THR A 387 17.47 -0.30 2.32
CA THR A 387 16.44 -1.30 2.11
C THR A 387 15.07 -0.69 1.80
N TYR A 388 14.85 0.60 2.10
CA TYR A 388 13.62 1.29 1.71
C TYR A 388 13.49 1.36 0.18
N ASP A 389 14.52 1.87 -0.50
CA ASP A 389 14.54 1.92 -1.96
C ASP A 389 14.49 0.50 -2.56
N ALA A 390 15.30 -0.42 -2.03
CA ALA A 390 15.35 -1.80 -2.51
C ALA A 390 14.01 -2.55 -2.42
N GLU A 391 13.16 -2.23 -1.45
CA GLU A 391 11.84 -2.85 -1.25
C GLU A 391 10.72 -2.09 -1.94
N ARG A 392 10.66 -0.75 -1.80
CA ARG A 392 9.51 0.05 -2.24
C ARG A 392 9.58 0.48 -3.69
N HIS A 393 10.76 0.76 -4.23
CA HIS A 393 10.91 1.13 -5.64
C HIS A 393 10.44 0.01 -6.59
N PRO A 394 10.85 -1.27 -6.43
CA PRO A 394 10.28 -2.36 -7.24
C PRO A 394 8.77 -2.55 -7.05
N ALA A 395 8.25 -2.35 -5.84
CA ALA A 395 6.82 -2.42 -5.57
C ALA A 395 6.04 -1.31 -6.30
N GLY A 396 6.56 -0.08 -6.31
CA GLY A 396 6.03 1.03 -7.10
C GLY A 396 6.02 0.72 -8.60
N ILE A 397 7.11 0.20 -9.15
CA ILE A 397 7.18 -0.22 -10.56
C ILE A 397 6.15 -1.31 -10.88
N GLN A 398 5.99 -2.30 -10.01
CA GLN A 398 4.98 -3.35 -10.20
C GLN A 398 3.56 -2.77 -10.20
N LEU A 399 3.29 -1.82 -9.32
CA LEU A 399 2.03 -1.11 -9.28
C LEU A 399 1.78 -0.29 -10.56
N LEU A 400 2.77 0.50 -11.00
CA LEU A 400 2.69 1.27 -12.23
C LEU A 400 2.35 0.36 -13.42
N ARG A 401 3.00 -0.80 -13.54
CA ARG A 401 2.71 -1.80 -14.58
C ARG A 401 1.32 -2.43 -14.44
N PHE A 402 0.89 -2.67 -13.22
CA PHE A 402 -0.43 -3.26 -12.96
C PHE A 402 -1.55 -2.28 -13.31
N THR A 403 -1.47 -1.05 -12.84
CA THR A 403 -2.48 -0.01 -13.11
C THR A 403 -2.50 0.40 -14.58
N ASP A 404 -1.33 0.45 -15.25
CA ASP A 404 -1.23 0.67 -16.69
C ASP A 404 -1.96 -0.42 -17.50
N ARG A 405 -1.70 -1.70 -17.20
CA ARG A 405 -2.38 -2.81 -17.88
C ARG A 405 -3.89 -2.74 -17.68
N LEU A 406 -4.31 -2.49 -16.45
CA LEU A 406 -5.72 -2.37 -16.11
C LEU A 406 -6.39 -1.23 -16.88
N TYR A 407 -5.71 -0.09 -16.89
CA TYR A 407 -6.16 1.10 -17.61
C TYR A 407 -6.25 0.88 -19.12
N ARG A 408 -5.21 0.33 -19.75
CA ARG A 408 -5.20 0.06 -21.20
C ARG A 408 -6.34 -0.85 -21.65
N VAL A 409 -6.71 -1.83 -20.84
CA VAL A 409 -7.82 -2.72 -21.17
C VAL A 409 -9.17 -2.06 -20.95
N ALA A 410 -9.32 -1.31 -19.89
CA ALA A 410 -10.58 -0.64 -19.58
C ALA A 410 -10.82 0.55 -20.53
N ALA A 411 -9.86 1.48 -20.63
CA ALA A 411 -9.99 2.78 -21.28
C ALA A 411 -9.20 2.95 -22.57
N GLY A 412 -8.13 2.16 -22.76
CA GLY A 412 -7.20 2.33 -23.89
C GLY A 412 -7.63 1.64 -25.18
N LEU A 413 -8.80 0.98 -25.20
CA LEU A 413 -9.29 0.29 -26.40
C LEU A 413 -10.20 1.22 -27.21
N SER A 414 -9.96 1.27 -28.53
CA SER A 414 -10.77 2.00 -29.50
C SER A 414 -11.05 1.16 -30.74
N GLY A 415 -12.01 1.57 -31.57
CA GLY A 415 -12.36 0.91 -32.81
C GLY A 415 -12.76 -0.57 -32.62
N TRP A 416 -12.27 -1.47 -33.47
CA TRP A 416 -12.62 -2.89 -33.47
C TRP A 416 -12.23 -3.62 -32.17
N LYS A 417 -11.19 -3.17 -31.48
CA LYS A 417 -10.77 -3.76 -30.18
C LYS A 417 -11.79 -3.46 -29.07
N ALA A 418 -12.32 -2.25 -29.02
CA ALA A 418 -13.40 -1.89 -28.11
C ALA A 418 -14.67 -2.65 -28.44
N TRP A 419 -15.01 -2.76 -29.75
CA TRP A 419 -16.16 -3.56 -30.21
C TRP A 419 -16.03 -5.03 -29.78
N LEU A 420 -14.85 -5.64 -29.96
CA LEU A 420 -14.60 -7.02 -29.56
C LEU A 420 -14.71 -7.22 -28.03
N ARG A 421 -14.15 -6.29 -27.23
CA ARG A 421 -14.33 -6.30 -25.77
C ARG A 421 -15.81 -6.23 -25.41
N ASP A 422 -16.57 -5.34 -26.03
CA ASP A 422 -17.97 -5.10 -25.72
C ASP A 422 -18.89 -6.25 -26.21
N THR A 423 -18.42 -7.09 -27.14
CA THR A 423 -19.17 -8.21 -27.67
C THR A 423 -18.83 -9.54 -26.98
N ALA A 424 -17.55 -9.85 -26.83
CA ALA A 424 -17.09 -11.10 -26.19
C ALA A 424 -16.93 -10.95 -24.66
N GLY A 425 -16.71 -9.71 -24.17
CA GLY A 425 -16.52 -9.42 -22.75
C GLY A 425 -17.65 -9.91 -21.84
N PRO A 426 -18.93 -9.69 -22.18
CA PRO A 426 -20.05 -10.15 -21.36
C PRO A 426 -20.01 -11.66 -21.08
N PHE A 427 -19.74 -12.48 -22.08
CA PHE A 427 -19.65 -13.93 -21.94
C PHE A 427 -18.45 -14.34 -21.07
N LEU A 428 -17.28 -13.74 -21.30
CA LEU A 428 -16.05 -14.06 -20.56
C LEU A 428 -16.15 -13.61 -19.10
N ILE A 429 -16.61 -12.38 -18.85
CA ILE A 429 -16.80 -11.85 -17.49
C ILE A 429 -17.84 -12.68 -16.74
N GLY A 430 -18.96 -13.04 -17.39
CA GLY A 430 -20.01 -13.85 -16.78
C GLY A 430 -19.48 -15.22 -16.32
N ARG A 431 -18.75 -15.94 -17.18
CA ARG A 431 -18.14 -17.23 -16.80
C ARG A 431 -17.12 -17.09 -15.67
N MET A 432 -16.32 -16.04 -15.71
CA MET A 432 -15.29 -15.82 -14.69
C MET A 432 -15.89 -15.37 -13.36
N SER A 433 -16.98 -14.62 -13.38
CA SER A 433 -17.75 -14.25 -12.17
C SER A 433 -18.40 -15.45 -11.48
N ALA A 434 -18.63 -16.54 -12.19
CA ALA A 434 -19.18 -17.78 -11.61
C ALA A 434 -18.12 -18.62 -10.87
N ALA A 435 -16.82 -18.46 -11.16
CA ALA A 435 -15.74 -19.29 -10.63
C ALA A 435 -15.05 -18.64 -9.42
N PRO A 436 -14.77 -19.38 -8.31
CA PRO A 436 -14.22 -18.81 -7.07
C PRO A 436 -12.74 -18.37 -7.18
N ILE A 437 -11.92 -19.09 -7.95
CA ILE A 437 -10.47 -18.82 -8.04
C ILE A 437 -10.14 -17.41 -8.58
N PRO A 438 -10.80 -16.89 -9.64
CA PRO A 438 -10.58 -15.52 -10.09
C PRO A 438 -10.88 -14.47 -9.02
N HIS A 439 -11.92 -14.65 -8.20
CA HIS A 439 -12.28 -13.73 -7.12
C HIS A 439 -11.15 -13.63 -6.10
N ARG A 440 -10.64 -14.75 -5.61
CA ARG A 440 -9.53 -14.79 -4.64
C ARG A 440 -8.27 -14.10 -5.17
N LYS A 441 -7.79 -14.48 -6.37
CA LYS A 441 -6.59 -13.89 -6.96
C LYS A 441 -6.74 -12.40 -7.25
N SER A 442 -7.91 -11.99 -7.72
CA SER A 442 -8.21 -10.59 -8.00
C SER A 442 -8.28 -9.76 -6.72
N PHE A 443 -8.96 -10.28 -5.69
CA PHE A 443 -9.03 -9.63 -4.40
C PHE A 443 -7.64 -9.45 -3.78
N HIS A 444 -6.83 -10.49 -3.70
CA HIS A 444 -5.48 -10.41 -3.14
C HIS A 444 -4.60 -9.35 -3.83
N ARG A 445 -4.77 -9.16 -5.14
CA ARG A 445 -4.01 -8.13 -5.89
C ARG A 445 -4.57 -6.73 -5.69
N LEU A 446 -5.89 -6.56 -5.77
CA LEU A 446 -6.54 -5.27 -5.58
C LEU A 446 -6.35 -4.75 -4.17
N SER A 447 -6.48 -5.62 -3.17
CA SER A 447 -6.33 -5.30 -1.76
C SER A 447 -4.88 -5.22 -1.27
N GLN A 448 -3.89 -5.33 -2.18
CA GLN A 448 -2.45 -5.29 -1.90
C GLN A 448 -1.95 -6.39 -0.93
N LEU A 449 -2.75 -7.42 -0.65
CA LEU A 449 -2.38 -8.54 0.23
C LEU A 449 -1.27 -9.44 -0.37
N SER A 450 -1.05 -9.37 -1.68
CA SER A 450 0.00 -10.11 -2.39
C SER A 450 1.32 -9.35 -2.50
N LEU A 451 1.41 -8.14 -1.93
CA LEU A 451 2.65 -7.38 -1.91
C LEU A 451 3.69 -8.08 -1.03
N GLY A 452 4.90 -8.23 -1.54
CA GLY A 452 6.03 -8.81 -0.81
C GLY A 452 7.34 -8.19 -1.25
N TYR A 453 8.30 -8.16 -0.32
CA TYR A 453 9.62 -7.54 -0.48
C TYR A 453 10.69 -8.59 -0.71
N ARG A 454 10.75 -9.14 -1.90
CA ARG A 454 11.79 -10.09 -2.31
C ARG A 454 12.58 -9.54 -3.50
N PRO A 455 13.88 -9.66 -3.51
CA PRO A 455 14.81 -9.93 -2.40
C PRO A 455 15.11 -8.66 -1.59
N SER A 456 15.36 -8.79 -0.30
CA SER A 456 15.82 -7.71 0.57
C SER A 456 16.85 -8.25 1.56
N ALA A 457 17.85 -7.44 1.91
CA ALA A 457 18.92 -7.83 2.82
C ALA A 457 18.43 -8.16 4.25
N ILE A 458 17.25 -7.66 4.61
CA ILE A 458 16.64 -7.85 5.92
C ILE A 458 15.54 -8.91 5.93
N ASN A 459 15.39 -9.69 4.84
CA ASN A 459 14.38 -10.74 4.71
C ASN A 459 15.09 -12.09 4.61
N VAL A 460 15.19 -12.82 5.74
CA VAL A 460 16.00 -14.03 5.87
C VAL A 460 15.12 -15.24 6.21
N ASN A 461 15.35 -16.34 5.51
CA ASN A 461 14.73 -17.63 5.80
C ASN A 461 15.83 -18.60 6.23
N GLU A 462 15.75 -19.13 7.45
CA GLU A 462 16.67 -20.12 8.00
C GLU A 462 15.97 -21.45 8.26
N LEU A 463 16.71 -22.55 8.09
CA LEU A 463 16.26 -23.92 8.38
C LEU A 463 14.85 -24.22 7.85
N LEU A 464 14.66 -24.07 6.52
CA LEU A 464 13.38 -24.32 5.89
C LEU A 464 13.20 -25.80 5.56
N TYR A 465 12.49 -26.52 6.40
CA TYR A 465 11.99 -27.88 6.11
C TYR A 465 10.68 -27.84 5.32
N SER A 466 9.94 -26.74 5.39
CA SER A 466 8.68 -26.54 4.69
C SER A 466 8.61 -25.19 3.99
N LEU A 467 8.22 -25.19 2.72
CA LEU A 467 7.89 -23.97 1.97
C LEU A 467 6.43 -23.50 2.19
N LYS A 468 5.68 -24.18 3.05
CA LYS A 468 4.34 -23.75 3.45
C LYS A 468 4.43 -22.58 4.43
N GLY A 469 3.40 -21.75 4.47
CA GLY A 469 3.39 -20.54 5.29
C GLY A 469 4.10 -19.34 4.64
N PRO A 470 4.09 -18.17 5.33
CA PRO A 470 4.70 -16.95 4.81
C PRO A 470 6.23 -17.01 4.91
N LEU A 471 6.90 -16.79 3.80
CA LEU A 471 8.35 -16.63 3.77
C LEU A 471 8.73 -15.18 4.12
N ALA A 472 9.98 -14.97 4.54
CA ALA A 472 10.52 -13.64 4.77
C ALA A 472 10.33 -12.72 3.55
N GLY A 473 9.95 -11.48 3.79
CA GLY A 473 9.49 -10.53 2.80
C GLY A 473 8.00 -10.63 2.45
N HIS A 474 7.30 -11.68 2.86
CA HIS A 474 5.83 -11.75 2.71
C HIS A 474 5.12 -11.07 3.87
N ARG A 475 3.89 -10.64 3.60
CA ARG A 475 2.97 -10.19 4.64
C ARG A 475 2.66 -11.34 5.60
N ALA A 476 2.68 -11.08 6.91
CA ALA A 476 2.20 -12.01 7.92
C ALA A 476 0.66 -12.19 7.74
N PRO A 477 0.15 -13.42 7.63
CA PRO A 477 -1.29 -13.66 7.54
C PRO A 477 -1.96 -13.50 8.89
N ASP A 478 -3.21 -13.00 8.89
CA ASP A 478 -4.06 -13.20 10.06
C ASP A 478 -4.54 -14.65 10.14
N ALA A 479 -4.76 -15.12 11.35
CA ALA A 479 -5.27 -16.45 11.63
C ALA A 479 -5.90 -16.49 13.01
N ARG A 480 -6.97 -17.28 13.15
CA ARG A 480 -7.60 -17.50 14.44
C ARG A 480 -6.72 -18.40 15.31
N ILE A 481 -6.38 -17.91 16.50
CA ILE A 481 -5.66 -18.64 17.55
C ILE A 481 -6.67 -19.45 18.35
N ASN A 482 -7.71 -18.76 18.87
CA ASN A 482 -8.81 -19.36 19.63
C ASN A 482 -10.13 -18.60 19.38
N ALA A 483 -11.16 -18.86 20.17
CA ALA A 483 -12.46 -18.21 20.02
C ALA A 483 -12.43 -16.68 20.25
N ARG A 484 -11.41 -16.17 20.94
CA ARG A 484 -11.31 -14.75 21.34
C ARG A 484 -10.17 -13.99 20.66
N GLU A 485 -9.13 -14.68 20.17
CA GLU A 485 -7.89 -14.10 19.73
C GLU A 485 -7.54 -14.49 18.29
N GLN A 486 -6.97 -13.54 17.57
CA GLN A 486 -6.38 -13.71 16.23
C GLN A 486 -4.94 -13.19 16.26
N VAL A 487 -4.12 -13.59 15.28
CA VAL A 487 -2.73 -13.17 15.19
C VAL A 487 -2.60 -11.64 15.13
N PHE A 488 -3.50 -10.95 14.44
CA PHE A 488 -3.45 -9.49 14.37
C PHE A 488 -3.79 -8.79 15.68
N ASP A 489 -4.37 -9.47 16.66
CA ASP A 489 -4.52 -8.93 18.03
C ASP A 489 -3.18 -8.86 18.74
N LEU A 490 -2.24 -9.75 18.39
CA LEU A 490 -0.89 -9.76 18.91
C LEU A 490 0.00 -8.69 18.26
N LEU A 491 -0.23 -8.38 16.97
CA LEU A 491 0.62 -7.47 16.16
C LEU A 491 0.19 -6.01 16.30
N GLN A 492 0.14 -5.49 17.52
CA GLN A 492 -0.28 -4.12 17.81
C GLN A 492 0.92 -3.20 18.13
N GLY A 493 0.74 -1.90 17.98
CA GLY A 493 1.67 -0.87 18.44
C GLY A 493 2.76 -0.48 17.44
N TYR A 494 2.69 -0.94 16.19
CA TYR A 494 3.67 -0.62 15.14
C TYR A 494 5.12 -0.84 15.60
N ARG A 495 5.41 -2.06 16.07
CA ARG A 495 6.71 -2.49 16.61
C ARG A 495 7.14 -3.84 16.03
N MET A 496 8.34 -4.27 16.38
CA MET A 496 8.83 -5.59 16.04
C MET A 496 8.20 -6.64 16.95
N HIS A 497 7.69 -7.74 16.39
CA HIS A 497 7.10 -8.86 17.13
C HIS A 497 7.84 -10.16 16.81
N VAL A 498 7.96 -11.01 17.81
CA VAL A 498 8.41 -12.40 17.66
C VAL A 498 7.23 -13.32 17.99
N ILE A 499 6.88 -14.20 17.05
CA ILE A 499 5.84 -15.23 17.25
C ILE A 499 6.49 -16.60 17.24
N ALA A 500 6.50 -17.25 18.37
CA ALA A 500 6.91 -18.65 18.56
C ALA A 500 5.66 -19.55 18.45
N LEU A 501 5.60 -20.36 17.41
CA LEU A 501 4.49 -21.27 17.13
C LEU A 501 4.93 -22.71 17.42
N SER A 502 4.14 -23.45 18.18
CA SER A 502 4.40 -24.86 18.45
C SER A 502 3.11 -25.69 18.46
N ARG A 503 3.05 -26.72 17.63
CA ARG A 503 1.96 -27.72 17.70
C ARG A 503 2.15 -28.72 18.81
N ARG A 504 3.38 -28.92 19.30
CA ARG A 504 3.62 -29.68 20.52
C ARG A 504 3.38 -28.82 21.77
N HIS A 505 3.22 -29.48 22.87
CA HIS A 505 3.20 -28.84 24.18
C HIS A 505 4.55 -28.19 24.51
N LEU A 506 4.56 -26.90 24.88
CA LEU A 506 5.72 -26.24 25.46
C LEU A 506 5.56 -26.23 26.99
N THR A 507 6.58 -26.61 27.70
CA THR A 507 6.62 -26.51 29.15
C THR A 507 6.79 -25.06 29.59
N THR A 508 6.47 -24.78 30.85
CA THR A 508 6.66 -23.42 31.42
C THR A 508 8.12 -23.02 31.44
N ASP A 509 9.01 -24.00 31.69
CA ASP A 509 10.43 -23.74 31.75
C ASP A 509 10.99 -23.39 30.36
N GLU A 510 10.60 -24.13 29.30
CA GLU A 510 10.94 -23.80 27.92
C GLU A 510 10.46 -22.38 27.53
N ILE A 511 9.20 -22.04 27.83
CA ILE A 511 8.65 -20.71 27.55
C ILE A 511 9.42 -19.63 28.30
N THR A 512 9.72 -19.87 29.59
CA THR A 512 10.44 -18.91 30.43
C THR A 512 11.86 -18.70 29.96
N GLU A 513 12.56 -19.76 29.57
CA GLU A 513 13.92 -19.72 29.02
C GLU A 513 13.94 -18.92 27.69
N HIS A 514 13.05 -19.26 26.75
CA HIS A 514 12.95 -18.56 25.47
C HIS A 514 12.58 -17.08 25.64
N ALA A 515 11.62 -16.78 26.51
CA ALA A 515 11.24 -15.39 26.80
C ALA A 515 12.38 -14.60 27.42
N LYS A 516 13.16 -15.21 28.33
CA LYS A 516 14.34 -14.59 28.95
C LYS A 516 15.44 -14.32 27.93
N ALA A 517 15.68 -15.26 27.00
CA ALA A 517 16.69 -15.10 25.96
C ALA A 517 16.35 -13.97 24.97
N LEU A 518 15.06 -13.68 24.74
CA LEU A 518 14.58 -12.57 23.88
C LEU A 518 14.36 -11.26 24.66
N ALA A 519 14.45 -11.29 25.99
CA ALA A 519 14.28 -10.09 26.80
C ALA A 519 15.38 -9.05 26.51
N GLY A 520 15.05 -7.77 26.59
CA GLY A 520 15.98 -6.66 26.34
C GLY A 520 16.25 -6.34 24.87
N LEU A 521 15.67 -7.08 23.92
CA LEU A 521 15.79 -6.79 22.48
C LEU A 521 14.75 -5.81 21.95
N GLY A 522 13.94 -5.17 22.82
CA GLY A 522 12.91 -4.22 22.37
C GLY A 522 11.82 -4.82 21.49
N VAL A 523 11.66 -6.14 21.49
CA VAL A 523 10.66 -6.88 20.73
C VAL A 523 9.55 -7.40 21.63
N GLU A 524 8.33 -7.45 21.13
CA GLU A 524 7.22 -8.12 21.81
C GLU A 524 7.16 -9.59 21.40
N THR A 525 7.17 -10.50 22.37
CA THR A 525 7.26 -11.93 22.12
C THR A 525 5.96 -12.63 22.50
N HIS A 526 5.46 -13.48 21.61
CA HIS A 526 4.23 -14.24 21.77
C HIS A 526 4.48 -15.73 21.54
N PHE A 527 3.99 -16.56 22.45
CA PHE A 527 4.06 -18.02 22.36
C PHE A 527 2.66 -18.56 22.05
N VAL A 528 2.48 -19.12 20.88
CA VAL A 528 1.21 -19.70 20.43
C VAL A 528 1.36 -21.24 20.44
N THR A 529 0.72 -21.89 21.36
CA THR A 529 0.87 -23.33 21.63
C THR A 529 -0.44 -23.95 22.08
N ARG A 530 -0.49 -25.28 22.20
CA ARG A 530 -1.68 -26.03 22.63
C ARG A 530 -1.85 -26.17 24.14
N VAL A 531 -0.98 -25.57 24.93
CA VAL A 531 -1.04 -25.62 26.41
C VAL A 531 -2.24 -24.84 26.95
N GLU A 532 -2.81 -25.28 28.07
CA GLU A 532 -3.78 -24.47 28.84
C GLU A 532 -3.15 -23.14 29.24
N ALA A 533 -3.85 -22.05 28.92
CA ALA A 533 -3.40 -20.70 29.17
C ALA A 533 -3.04 -20.51 30.65
N ARG A 534 -1.78 -20.19 30.91
CA ARG A 534 -1.34 -19.73 32.23
C ARG A 534 -1.43 -18.20 32.29
N PRO A 535 -1.34 -17.59 33.48
CA PRO A 535 -1.52 -16.15 33.67
C PRO A 535 -0.43 -15.25 33.06
N ASP A 536 0.43 -15.77 32.16
CA ASP A 536 1.40 -14.95 31.41
C ASP A 536 0.73 -14.47 30.11
N SER A 537 0.61 -13.14 29.97
CA SER A 537 0.01 -12.48 28.81
C SER A 537 0.72 -12.77 27.48
N ARG A 538 1.91 -13.33 27.49
CA ARG A 538 2.68 -13.73 26.31
C ARG A 538 2.32 -15.11 25.77
N VAL A 539 1.56 -15.91 26.52
CA VAL A 539 1.20 -17.29 26.16
C VAL A 539 -0.23 -17.35 25.70
N HIS A 540 -0.43 -17.74 24.44
CA HIS A 540 -1.73 -17.83 23.79
C HIS A 540 -2.05 -19.29 23.50
N GLN A 541 -3.12 -19.77 24.12
CA GLN A 541 -3.62 -21.12 23.88
C GLN A 541 -4.27 -21.21 22.50
N ALA A 542 -3.74 -22.07 21.64
CA ALA A 542 -4.31 -22.33 20.31
C ALA A 542 -5.23 -23.54 20.34
N ASP A 543 -6.53 -23.31 20.25
CA ASP A 543 -7.55 -24.33 19.99
C ASP A 543 -7.89 -24.49 18.51
N SER A 544 -7.48 -23.52 17.67
CA SER A 544 -7.70 -23.51 16.24
C SER A 544 -6.51 -24.08 15.46
N ALA A 545 -6.77 -24.96 14.51
CA ALA A 545 -5.75 -25.44 13.57
C ALA A 545 -5.29 -24.34 12.59
N GLN A 546 -6.12 -23.31 12.39
CA GLN A 546 -5.93 -22.29 11.36
C GLN A 546 -4.61 -21.52 11.52
N VAL A 547 -4.21 -21.16 12.76
CA VAL A 547 -2.97 -20.44 13.00
C VAL A 547 -1.77 -21.27 12.54
N PHE A 548 -1.76 -22.56 12.84
CA PHE A 548 -0.68 -23.46 12.44
C PHE A 548 -0.65 -23.65 10.92
N GLU A 549 -1.80 -23.87 10.29
CA GLU A 549 -1.92 -24.04 8.84
C GLU A 549 -1.46 -22.80 8.07
N HIS A 550 -1.88 -21.59 8.50
CA HIS A 550 -1.51 -20.34 7.85
C HIS A 550 -0.02 -20.03 7.97
N TYR A 551 0.61 -20.47 9.06
CA TYR A 551 2.05 -20.33 9.29
C TYR A 551 2.87 -21.55 8.87
N GLY A 552 2.25 -22.54 8.22
CA GLY A 552 2.93 -23.65 7.56
C GLY A 552 3.25 -24.84 8.44
N LEU A 553 2.74 -24.88 9.67
CA LEU A 553 2.94 -25.99 10.60
C LEU A 553 1.87 -27.06 10.34
N THR A 554 2.20 -28.10 9.59
CA THR A 554 1.24 -29.16 9.20
C THR A 554 1.43 -30.46 9.99
N GLU A 555 2.66 -30.73 10.43
CA GLU A 555 2.98 -31.96 11.18
C GLU A 555 2.69 -31.78 12.69
N PRO A 556 2.41 -32.88 13.41
CA PRO A 556 2.01 -32.84 14.83
C PRO A 556 2.98 -32.10 15.75
N ASP A 557 4.28 -32.27 15.53
CA ASP A 557 5.34 -31.71 16.37
C ASP A 557 6.04 -30.51 15.74
N SER A 558 5.48 -29.97 14.63
CA SER A 558 6.11 -28.85 13.93
C SER A 558 6.11 -27.59 14.79
N GLN A 559 7.22 -26.87 14.68
CA GLN A 559 7.46 -25.59 15.33
C GLN A 559 7.94 -24.56 14.31
N ALA A 560 7.81 -23.30 14.62
CA ALA A 560 8.39 -22.22 13.82
C ALA A 560 8.53 -20.96 14.67
N LEU A 561 9.54 -20.17 14.32
CA LEU A 561 9.79 -18.85 14.89
C LEU A 561 9.75 -17.80 13.79
N TYR A 562 8.96 -16.77 13.99
CA TYR A 562 8.76 -15.69 13.05
C TYR A 562 9.09 -14.35 13.69
N VAL A 563 9.87 -13.52 13.01
CA VAL A 563 10.02 -12.10 13.33
C VAL A 563 9.16 -11.30 12.36
N ILE A 564 8.21 -10.56 12.91
CA ILE A 564 7.29 -9.71 12.15
C ILE A 564 7.69 -8.24 12.35
N ARG A 565 7.90 -7.54 11.23
CA ARG A 565 8.28 -6.12 11.20
C ARG A 565 7.09 -5.22 11.56
N PRO A 566 7.36 -3.95 11.97
CA PRO A 566 6.30 -2.97 12.25
C PRO A 566 5.33 -2.77 11.08
N ASP A 567 5.81 -2.89 9.84
CA ASP A 567 4.97 -2.82 8.62
C ASP A 567 4.21 -4.13 8.31
N GLY A 568 4.20 -5.12 9.23
CA GLY A 568 3.45 -6.36 9.13
C GLY A 568 4.01 -7.37 8.13
N HIS A 569 5.28 -7.25 7.73
CA HIS A 569 5.95 -8.26 6.90
C HIS A 569 6.86 -9.16 7.76
N VAL A 570 6.99 -10.40 7.35
CA VAL A 570 7.95 -11.34 7.95
C VAL A 570 9.36 -10.88 7.59
N ALA A 571 10.18 -10.55 8.60
CA ALA A 571 11.59 -10.25 8.41
C ALA A 571 12.43 -11.52 8.41
N TRP A 572 12.14 -12.42 9.36
CA TRP A 572 12.91 -13.65 9.55
C TRP A 572 11.98 -14.80 9.88
N ARG A 573 12.35 -15.98 9.41
CA ARG A 573 11.64 -17.23 9.68
C ARG A 573 12.64 -18.37 9.88
N CYS A 574 12.36 -19.22 10.87
CA CYS A 574 12.98 -20.52 11.09
C CYS A 574 11.89 -21.57 11.37
N ASP A 575 12.08 -22.80 10.88
CA ASP A 575 11.13 -23.92 11.09
C ASP A 575 11.45 -24.69 12.40
N GLU A 576 12.17 -24.05 13.33
CA GLU A 576 12.47 -24.48 14.70
C GLU A 576 12.37 -23.29 15.65
N LEU A 577 12.32 -23.54 16.97
CA LEU A 577 12.39 -22.49 17.99
C LEU A 577 13.87 -22.13 18.31
N ASP A 578 14.66 -21.84 17.28
CA ASP A 578 16.05 -21.38 17.46
C ASP A 578 16.08 -19.90 17.89
N VAL A 579 15.96 -19.71 19.20
CA VAL A 579 15.93 -18.39 19.81
C VAL A 579 17.27 -17.66 19.68
N GLU A 580 18.40 -18.39 19.67
CA GLU A 580 19.72 -17.79 19.48
C GLU A 580 19.94 -17.29 18.05
N ALA A 581 19.46 -18.02 17.03
CA ALA A 581 19.45 -17.53 15.66
C ALA A 581 18.56 -16.28 15.52
N CYS A 582 17.37 -16.29 16.14
CA CYS A 582 16.48 -15.13 16.18
C CYS A 582 17.16 -13.92 16.83
N ARG A 583 17.84 -14.13 17.95
CA ARG A 583 18.60 -13.09 18.66
C ARG A 583 19.72 -12.50 17.80
N ARG A 584 20.50 -13.37 17.13
CA ARG A 584 21.55 -12.92 16.19
C ARG A 584 20.96 -12.10 15.05
N PHE A 585 19.80 -12.50 14.52
CA PHE A 585 19.09 -11.74 13.49
C PHE A 585 18.63 -10.37 13.98
N LEU A 586 18.11 -10.28 15.20
CA LEU A 586 17.56 -9.04 15.78
C LEU A 586 18.64 -8.05 16.23
N ALA A 587 19.84 -8.53 16.59
CA ALA A 587 20.90 -7.69 17.14
C ALA A 587 21.26 -6.42 16.31
N PRO A 588 21.30 -6.44 14.96
CA PRO A 588 21.59 -5.25 14.16
C PRO A 588 20.50 -4.16 14.19
N PHE A 589 19.27 -4.48 14.62
CA PHE A 589 18.16 -3.54 14.69
C PHE A 589 18.07 -2.79 16.01
N HIS A 590 18.86 -3.19 17.01
CA HIS A 590 18.86 -2.63 18.35
C HIS A 590 20.29 -2.23 18.72
N SER A 591 20.48 -1.00 19.20
CA SER A 591 21.71 -0.66 19.94
C SER A 591 21.73 -1.47 21.24
N PRO A 592 22.86 -2.01 21.68
CA PRO A 592 22.96 -2.56 23.03
C PRO A 592 22.56 -1.42 23.99
N ALA A 593 21.51 -1.68 24.79
CA ALA A 593 21.08 -0.73 25.81
C ALA A 593 22.33 -0.33 26.62
N THR A 594 22.74 0.90 26.49
CA THR A 594 23.56 1.53 27.53
C THR A 594 22.66 1.55 28.74
N ASP A 595 22.91 0.63 29.67
CA ASP A 595 22.41 0.67 31.05
C ASP A 595 22.87 2.01 31.65
N THR A 596 22.09 3.05 31.46
CA THR A 596 22.30 4.35 32.12
C THR A 596 20.96 4.84 32.62
N VAL A 597 20.74 4.49 33.88
CA VAL A 597 20.11 5.33 34.90
C VAL A 597 18.64 5.68 34.69
N GLN A 598 17.76 4.82 35.23
CA GLN A 598 16.65 5.34 36.01
C GLN A 598 17.00 5.21 37.49
N ALA A 599 17.63 6.25 38.00
CA ALA A 599 17.71 6.54 39.43
C ALA A 599 17.73 8.06 39.57
N ALA A 600 16.54 8.66 39.68
CA ALA A 600 16.24 9.86 40.44
C ALA A 600 14.72 10.12 40.35
#